data_bd274c909e61e2ac2383189659e90e94
#
_entry.id   bd274c909e61e2ac2383189659e90e94
#
_cell.length_a   1.000
_cell.length_b   1.000
_cell.length_c   1.000
_cell.angle_alpha   90.00
_cell.angle_beta   90.00
_cell.angle_gamma   90.00
#
_symmetry.space_group_name_H-M   'P 1'
#
loop_
_entity.id
_entity.type
_entity.pdbx_description
1 polymer ?
#
loop_
_entity_poly.entity_id
_entity_poly.type
_entity_poly.pdbx_seq_one_letter_code
_entity_poly.pdbx_strand_id
1 'polypeptide(L)'
;MTDAVSLKPGLGRFGVWTFGAVKPEQAVEIEKLGYGAVWIGGSPAADLNDVEPILARTDTLQVATGIVNVWTAPAKQVADAYHRIEDAYPGRFLLGIGIGHPEHTEEYRKPYDVLVEYLDVLDEECVPTSRRVVAAL
;
A
#
# COMPACT_ATOMS: atom_id res chain seq x y z
N MET A 1 23.19 -3.30 15.81
CA MET A 1 22.32 -3.86 15.50
C MET A 1 21.25 -3.22 15.02
N THR A 2 20.75 -3.55 14.17
CA THR A 2 19.66 -2.86 13.61
C THR A 2 18.42 -3.01 14.42
N ASP A 3 17.89 -1.97 14.83
CA ASP A 3 16.72 -2.04 15.63
C ASP A 3 15.50 -2.29 14.80
N ALA A 4 14.74 -3.27 15.18
CA ALA A 4 13.46 -3.55 14.55
C ALA A 4 12.53 -2.32 14.60
N VAL A 5 12.74 -1.46 15.54
CA VAL A 5 11.95 -0.23 15.69
C VAL A 5 12.06 0.67 14.47
N SER A 6 13.22 0.69 13.82
CA SER A 6 13.41 1.51 12.63
C SER A 6 12.60 1.04 11.44
N LEU A 7 12.04 -0.16 11.52
CA LEU A 7 11.26 -0.74 10.43
C LEU A 7 9.81 -0.29 10.40
N LYS A 8 9.34 0.35 11.46
CA LYS A 8 7.97 0.88 11.46
C LYS A 8 7.89 2.10 10.55
N PRO A 9 6.89 2.18 9.69
CA PRO A 9 6.74 3.37 8.86
C PRO A 9 6.43 4.61 9.69
N GLY A 10 6.99 5.74 9.31
CA GLY A 10 6.72 7.02 9.96
C GLY A 10 5.42 7.62 9.46
N LEU A 11 4.30 7.11 9.94
CA LEU A 11 2.96 7.51 9.47
C LEU A 11 2.47 8.83 10.06
N GLY A 12 3.17 9.40 11.05
CA GLY A 12 2.71 10.58 11.76
C GLY A 12 1.54 10.28 12.69
N ARG A 13 0.90 11.35 13.19
CA ARG A 13 -0.26 11.19 14.08
C ARG A 13 -1.56 10.93 13.32
N PHE A 14 -1.69 11.54 12.14
CA PHE A 14 -2.89 11.48 11.32
C PHE A 14 -2.52 11.24 9.87
N GLY A 15 -3.36 10.48 9.18
CA GLY A 15 -3.30 10.28 7.74
C GLY A 15 -4.61 10.66 7.09
N VAL A 16 -4.60 10.72 5.77
CA VAL A 16 -5.78 10.98 4.95
C VAL A 16 -6.05 9.74 4.10
N TRP A 17 -7.27 9.23 4.18
CA TRP A 17 -7.74 8.18 3.28
C TRP A 17 -8.56 8.81 2.16
N THR A 18 -8.30 8.40 0.93
CA THR A 18 -9.01 8.93 -0.24
C THR A 18 -9.60 7.80 -1.07
N PHE A 19 -10.71 8.08 -1.72
CA PHE A 19 -11.27 7.16 -2.70
C PHE A 19 -10.56 7.39 -4.04
N GLY A 20 -9.59 6.55 -4.33
CA GLY A 20 -8.69 6.74 -5.47
C GLY A 20 -7.47 7.58 -5.13
N ALA A 21 -6.62 7.79 -6.11
CA ALA A 21 -5.41 8.56 -5.94
C ALA A 21 -5.69 10.06 -5.82
N VAL A 22 -4.88 10.75 -5.02
CA VAL A 22 -4.89 12.20 -4.99
C VAL A 22 -4.00 12.73 -6.12
N LYS A 23 -4.28 13.94 -6.57
CA LYS A 23 -3.37 14.64 -7.47
C LYS A 23 -2.09 15.00 -6.73
N PRO A 24 -0.93 15.02 -7.41
CA PRO A 24 0.32 15.39 -6.75
C PRO A 24 0.27 16.74 -6.05
N GLU A 25 -0.43 17.73 -6.58
CA GLU A 25 -0.59 19.04 -5.96
C GLU A 25 -1.35 18.96 -4.63
N GLN A 26 -2.35 18.11 -4.57
CA GLN A 26 -3.11 17.87 -3.33
C GLN A 26 -2.24 17.18 -2.28
N ALA A 27 -1.39 16.24 -2.70
CA ALA A 27 -0.46 15.57 -1.79
C ALA A 27 0.52 16.56 -1.18
N VAL A 28 1.01 17.52 -1.95
CA VAL A 28 1.87 18.60 -1.43
C VAL A 28 1.16 19.38 -0.32
N GLU A 29 -0.11 19.71 -0.51
CA GLU A 29 -0.89 20.43 0.50
C GLU A 29 -1.13 19.58 1.75
N ILE A 30 -1.42 18.29 1.56
CA ILE A 30 -1.60 17.35 2.68
C ILE A 30 -0.32 17.28 3.51
N GLU A 31 0.83 17.18 2.86
CA GLU A 31 2.13 17.17 3.55
C GLU A 31 2.38 18.48 4.33
N LYS A 32 2.11 19.62 3.71
CA LYS A 32 2.26 20.94 4.36
C LYS A 32 1.38 21.09 5.59
N LEU A 33 0.20 20.48 5.58
CA LEU A 33 -0.72 20.51 6.71
C LEU A 33 -0.28 19.61 7.87
N GLY A 34 0.78 18.84 7.70
CA GLY A 34 1.34 18.01 8.76
C GLY A 34 0.83 16.57 8.81
N TYR A 35 0.05 16.14 7.83
CA TYR A 35 -0.34 14.74 7.75
C TYR A 35 0.86 13.88 7.35
N GLY A 36 0.99 12.71 7.98
CA GLY A 36 2.12 11.82 7.73
C GLY A 36 1.92 10.85 6.58
N ALA A 37 0.69 10.59 6.20
CA ALA A 37 0.39 9.56 5.20
C ALA A 37 -0.86 9.86 4.40
N VAL A 38 -0.86 9.39 3.16
CA VAL A 38 -2.05 9.28 2.30
C VAL A 38 -2.31 7.81 2.03
N TRP A 39 -3.55 7.38 2.24
CA TRP A 39 -4.02 6.02 2.01
C TRP A 39 -4.91 5.99 0.78
N ILE A 40 -4.45 5.36 -0.28
CA ILE A 40 -5.19 5.26 -1.54
C ILE A 40 -6.19 4.11 -1.44
N GLY A 41 -7.48 4.44 -1.37
CA GLY A 41 -8.57 3.48 -1.35
C GLY A 41 -9.14 3.19 -2.73
N GLY A 42 -10.27 2.48 -2.77
CA GLY A 42 -10.94 2.18 -4.03
C GLY A 42 -10.30 1.06 -4.84
N SER A 43 -9.59 0.16 -4.16
CA SER A 43 -8.95 -1.00 -4.80
C SER A 43 -8.04 -0.62 -5.97
N PRO A 44 -6.94 0.08 -5.72
CA PRO A 44 -6.03 0.48 -6.78
C PRO A 44 -5.50 -0.72 -7.58
N ALA A 45 -5.17 -0.47 -8.84
CA ALA A 45 -4.67 -1.50 -9.74
C ALA A 45 -3.32 -2.06 -9.28
N ALA A 46 -3.01 -3.28 -9.70
CA ALA A 46 -1.80 -3.99 -9.29
C ALA A 46 -0.50 -3.29 -9.69
N ASP A 47 -0.53 -2.46 -10.72
CA ASP A 47 0.64 -1.72 -11.17
C ASP A 47 1.03 -0.56 -10.24
N LEU A 48 0.13 -0.13 -9.37
CA LEU A 48 0.35 0.95 -8.40
C LEU A 48 0.93 2.23 -9.03
N ASN A 49 0.54 2.52 -10.26
CA ASN A 49 1.11 3.64 -11.02
C ASN A 49 0.79 5.02 -10.43
N ASP A 50 -0.20 5.10 -9.56
CA ASP A 50 -0.58 6.37 -8.93
C ASP A 50 0.33 6.78 -7.77
N VAL A 51 1.17 5.88 -7.29
CA VAL A 51 2.00 6.11 -6.09
C VAL A 51 3.17 7.05 -6.38
N GLU A 52 3.93 6.76 -7.41
CA GLU A 52 5.17 7.48 -7.70
C GLU A 52 4.97 8.96 -8.02
N PRO A 53 3.92 9.37 -8.76
CA PRO A 53 3.67 10.79 -8.97
C PRO A 53 3.49 11.59 -7.67
N ILE A 54 2.88 10.98 -6.65
CA ILE A 54 2.72 11.58 -5.33
C ILE A 54 4.06 11.69 -4.63
N LEU A 55 4.85 10.61 -4.64
CA LEU A 55 6.15 10.58 -3.99
C LEU A 55 7.14 11.55 -4.62
N ALA A 56 7.07 11.73 -5.94
CA ALA A 56 7.94 12.65 -6.66
C ALA A 56 7.76 14.12 -6.25
N ARG A 57 6.60 14.48 -5.72
CA ARG A 57 6.27 15.86 -5.35
C ARG A 57 6.34 16.13 -3.86
N THR A 58 6.57 15.12 -3.06
CA THR A 58 6.59 15.22 -1.59
C THR A 58 7.94 14.76 -1.05
N ASP A 59 8.26 15.20 0.19
CA ASP A 59 9.57 14.91 0.78
C ASP A 59 9.52 13.78 1.81
N THR A 60 8.52 13.79 2.68
CA THR A 60 8.42 12.86 3.82
C THR A 60 7.12 12.10 3.87
N LEU A 61 6.12 12.52 3.09
CA LEU A 61 4.81 11.90 3.11
C LEU A 61 4.89 10.42 2.74
N GLN A 62 4.30 9.57 3.56
CA GLN A 62 4.14 8.15 3.24
C GLN A 62 2.93 7.96 2.34
N VAL A 63 3.03 7.05 1.40
CA VAL A 63 1.90 6.64 0.59
C VAL A 63 1.61 5.18 0.92
N ALA A 64 0.36 4.89 1.19
CA ALA A 64 -0.10 3.54 1.49
C ALA A 64 -1.30 3.18 0.63
N THR A 65 -1.54 1.91 0.44
CA THR A 65 -2.79 1.44 -0.17
C THR A 65 -3.79 1.02 0.90
N GLY A 66 -4.99 1.46 0.76
CA GLY A 66 -6.04 1.18 1.72
C GLY A 66 -7.34 0.74 1.07
N ILE A 67 -7.39 -0.39 0.40
CA ILE A 67 -6.42 -1.49 0.30
C ILE A 67 -6.29 -1.96 -1.16
N VAL A 68 -5.20 -2.64 -1.48
CA VAL A 68 -5.12 -3.47 -2.68
C VAL A 68 -5.99 -4.69 -2.45
N ASN A 69 -6.86 -4.96 -3.40
CA ASN A 69 -7.82 -6.07 -3.31
C ASN A 69 -7.17 -7.37 -3.79
N VAL A 70 -7.09 -8.37 -2.92
CA VAL A 70 -6.42 -9.64 -3.22
C VAL A 70 -7.08 -10.41 -4.36
N TRP A 71 -8.36 -10.17 -4.63
CA TRP A 71 -9.08 -10.85 -5.69
C TRP A 71 -8.79 -10.29 -7.08
N THR A 72 -8.47 -9.00 -7.18
CA THR A 72 -8.36 -8.29 -8.44
C THR A 72 -6.93 -7.88 -8.79
N ALA A 73 -6.03 -7.87 -7.81
CA ALA A 73 -4.64 -7.45 -8.00
C ALA A 73 -3.69 -8.63 -7.73
N PRO A 74 -3.18 -9.31 -8.76
CA PRO A 74 -2.30 -10.47 -8.57
C PRO A 74 -1.07 -10.12 -7.72
N ALA A 75 -0.75 -10.97 -6.76
CA ALA A 75 0.30 -10.73 -5.78
C ALA A 75 1.67 -10.50 -6.42
N LYS A 76 2.00 -11.26 -7.46
CA LYS A 76 3.28 -11.10 -8.17
C LYS A 76 3.42 -9.72 -8.80
N GLN A 77 2.36 -9.23 -9.44
CA GLN A 77 2.36 -7.90 -10.05
C GLN A 77 2.49 -6.81 -8.99
N VAL A 78 1.78 -6.97 -7.88
CA VAL A 78 1.86 -6.04 -6.76
C VAL A 78 3.25 -6.02 -6.15
N ALA A 79 3.88 -7.19 -6.00
CA ALA A 79 5.25 -7.28 -5.51
C ALA A 79 6.24 -6.59 -6.44
N ASP A 80 6.10 -6.78 -7.74
CA ASP A 80 6.96 -6.10 -8.72
C ASP A 80 6.80 -4.57 -8.63
N ALA A 81 5.56 -4.10 -8.49
CA ALA A 81 5.29 -2.68 -8.32
C ALA A 81 5.87 -2.15 -7.00
N TYR A 82 5.73 -2.91 -5.90
CA TYR A 82 6.34 -2.57 -4.63
C TYR A 82 7.84 -2.34 -4.76
N HIS A 83 8.55 -3.28 -5.38
CA HIS A 83 10.01 -3.17 -5.55
C HIS A 83 10.40 -1.99 -6.42
N ARG A 84 9.66 -1.73 -7.48
CA ARG A 84 9.89 -0.56 -8.33
C ARG A 84 9.78 0.74 -7.51
N ILE A 85 8.73 0.86 -6.72
CA ILE A 85 8.50 2.04 -5.89
C ILE A 85 9.58 2.17 -4.80
N GLU A 86 9.89 1.08 -4.11
CA GLU A 86 10.89 1.07 -3.03
C GLU A 86 12.29 1.41 -3.56
N ASP A 87 12.64 0.95 -4.76
CA ASP A 87 13.91 1.27 -5.38
C ASP A 87 14.03 2.77 -5.70
N ALA A 88 12.93 3.38 -6.14
CA ALA A 88 12.91 4.80 -6.48
C ALA A 88 12.74 5.72 -5.26
N TYR A 89 11.97 5.30 -4.27
CA TYR A 89 11.62 6.10 -3.09
C TYR A 89 11.71 5.26 -1.81
N PRO A 90 12.92 4.90 -1.36
CA PRO A 90 13.08 4.01 -0.22
C PRO A 90 12.36 4.48 1.04
N GLY A 91 11.61 3.56 1.66
CA GLY A 91 10.95 3.82 2.92
C GLY A 91 9.71 4.70 2.85
N ARG A 92 9.21 4.99 1.65
CA ARG A 92 8.10 5.93 1.47
C ARG A 92 6.77 5.27 1.14
N PHE A 93 6.75 3.97 0.89
CA PHE A 93 5.55 3.23 0.51
C PHE A 93 5.22 2.12 1.50
N LEU A 94 3.94 1.98 1.81
CA LEU A 94 3.41 0.92 2.67
C LEU A 94 2.31 0.18 1.91
N LEU A 95 2.48 -1.13 1.76
CA LEU A 95 1.53 -1.95 1.03
C LEU A 95 0.40 -2.44 1.96
N GLY A 96 -0.78 -1.87 1.79
CA GLY A 96 -1.99 -2.34 2.45
C GLY A 96 -2.79 -3.26 1.53
N ILE A 97 -3.09 -4.46 2.00
CA ILE A 97 -3.88 -5.45 1.28
C ILE A 97 -5.13 -5.82 2.07
N GLY A 98 -6.15 -6.30 1.38
CA GLY A 98 -7.38 -6.71 2.02
C GLY A 98 -8.22 -7.63 1.16
N ILE A 99 -9.20 -8.25 1.82
CA ILE A 99 -10.08 -9.20 1.18
C ILE A 99 -11.17 -8.52 0.32
N GLY A 100 -11.56 -7.30 0.69
CA GLY A 100 -12.69 -6.64 0.03
C GLY A 100 -14.02 -7.30 0.42
N HIS A 101 -15.03 -7.04 -0.37
CA HIS A 101 -16.38 -7.55 -0.12
C HIS A 101 -16.79 -8.57 -1.19
N PRO A 102 -17.57 -9.61 -0.81
CA PRO A 102 -18.01 -10.65 -1.78
C PRO A 102 -18.77 -10.08 -2.96
N GLU A 103 -19.49 -8.97 -2.76
CA GLU A 103 -20.31 -8.35 -3.79
C GLU A 103 -19.48 -7.78 -4.94
N HIS A 104 -18.20 -7.60 -4.73
CA HIS A 104 -17.31 -6.99 -5.71
C HIS A 104 -16.41 -7.99 -6.43
N THR A 105 -16.65 -9.31 -6.24
CA THR A 105 -15.88 -10.33 -6.93
C THR A 105 -16.71 -11.56 -7.23
N GLU A 106 -16.53 -12.12 -8.43
CA GLU A 106 -17.22 -13.32 -8.88
C GLU A 106 -16.56 -14.59 -8.35
N GLU A 107 -15.28 -14.53 -8.00
CA GLU A 107 -14.50 -15.70 -7.58
C GLU A 107 -14.25 -15.74 -6.07
N TYR A 108 -15.19 -15.27 -5.29
CA TYR A 108 -15.03 -15.24 -3.85
C TYR A 108 -14.96 -16.65 -3.29
N ARG A 109 -13.78 -17.03 -2.80
CA ARG A 109 -13.53 -18.33 -2.16
C ARG A 109 -13.31 -18.09 -0.68
N LYS A 110 -12.81 -19.09 0.04
CA LYS A 110 -12.50 -18.98 1.46
C LYS A 110 -11.51 -17.81 1.69
N PRO A 111 -11.95 -16.72 2.30
CA PRO A 111 -11.13 -15.51 2.40
C PRO A 111 -9.79 -15.72 3.10
N TYR A 112 -9.81 -16.53 4.15
CA TYR A 112 -8.59 -16.82 4.91
C TYR A 112 -7.55 -17.50 4.03
N ASP A 113 -7.96 -18.54 3.31
CA ASP A 113 -7.04 -19.32 2.47
C ASP A 113 -6.44 -18.44 1.38
N VAL A 114 -7.26 -17.62 0.73
CA VAL A 114 -6.81 -16.70 -0.32
C VAL A 114 -5.84 -15.68 0.22
N LEU A 115 -6.13 -15.13 1.41
CA LEU A 115 -5.23 -14.17 2.05
C LEU A 115 -3.87 -14.80 2.38
N VAL A 116 -3.87 -16.01 2.94
CA VAL A 116 -2.63 -16.74 3.25
C VAL A 116 -1.83 -17.00 1.98
N GLU A 117 -2.47 -17.48 0.91
CA GLU A 117 -1.80 -17.68 -0.37
C GLU A 117 -1.17 -16.40 -0.90
N TYR A 118 -1.90 -15.29 -0.78
CA TYR A 118 -1.40 -13.99 -1.23
C TYR A 118 -0.17 -13.55 -0.44
N LEU A 119 -0.22 -13.70 0.88
CA LEU A 119 0.90 -13.36 1.75
C LEU A 119 2.12 -14.25 1.48
N ASP A 120 1.90 -15.53 1.18
CA ASP A 120 2.99 -16.45 0.83
C ASP A 120 3.71 -15.99 -0.43
N VAL A 121 2.99 -15.53 -1.45
CA VAL A 121 3.59 -14.97 -2.66
C VAL A 121 4.40 -13.72 -2.34
N LEU A 122 3.86 -12.82 -1.50
CA LEU A 122 4.60 -11.62 -1.09
C LEU A 122 5.88 -11.99 -0.33
N ASP A 123 5.85 -13.04 0.48
CA ASP A 123 7.05 -13.55 1.16
C ASP A 123 8.08 -14.07 0.15
N GLU A 124 7.64 -14.88 -0.80
CA GLU A 124 8.52 -15.41 -1.86
C GLU A 124 9.14 -14.30 -2.70
N GLU A 125 8.40 -13.23 -2.92
CA GLU A 125 8.84 -12.06 -3.69
C GLU A 125 9.57 -11.03 -2.84
N CYS A 126 9.89 -11.35 -1.60
CA CYS A 126 10.70 -10.52 -0.70
C CYS A 126 10.10 -9.15 -0.37
N VAL A 127 8.79 -9.03 -0.31
CA VAL A 127 8.14 -7.84 0.24
C VAL A 127 8.16 -7.94 1.76
N PRO A 128 8.86 -7.06 2.49
CA PRO A 128 9.05 -7.23 3.93
C PRO A 128 7.75 -7.10 4.72
N THR A 129 7.61 -7.90 5.77
CA THR A 129 6.44 -7.83 6.66
C THR A 129 6.28 -6.47 7.32
N SER A 130 7.40 -5.78 7.58
CA SER A 130 7.39 -4.44 8.16
C SER A 130 6.78 -3.37 7.25
N ARG A 131 6.62 -3.67 5.97
CA ARG A 131 6.10 -2.73 4.97
C ARG A 131 4.72 -3.15 4.44
N ARG A 132 4.05 -4.03 5.15
CA ARG A 132 2.70 -4.49 4.81
C ARG A 132 1.70 -4.19 5.91
N VAL A 133 0.47 -3.91 5.50
CA VAL A 133 -0.69 -3.82 6.39
C VAL A 133 -1.78 -4.73 5.83
N VAL A 134 -2.42 -5.49 6.69
CA VAL A 134 -3.53 -6.36 6.30
C VAL A 134 -4.81 -5.82 6.93
N ALA A 135 -5.78 -5.53 6.08
CA ALA A 135 -7.13 -5.20 6.52
C ALA A 135 -7.98 -6.46 6.46
N ALA A 136 -8.24 -7.01 7.62
CA ALA A 136 -9.10 -8.18 7.78
C ALA A 136 -10.39 -7.75 8.48
N LEU A 137 -11.53 -8.10 7.90
CA LEU A 137 -12.86 -7.87 8.46
C LEU A 137 -13.46 -9.17 8.95
#